data_5080b70a7c1a390814a4b09e70f55204
#
_entry.id   5080b70a7c1a390814a4b09e70f55204
#
_cell.length_a   1.000
_cell.length_b   1.000
_cell.length_c   1.000
_cell.angle_alpha   90.00
_cell.angle_beta   90.00
_cell.angle_gamma   90.00
#
_symmetry.space_group_name_H-M   'P 1'
#
loop_
_entity.id
_entity.type
_entity.pdbx_description
1 polymer ?
#
loop_
_entity_poly.entity_id
_entity_poly.type
_entity_poly.pdbx_seq_one_letter_code
_entity_poly.pdbx_strand_id
1 'polypeptide(L)'
;RFFIRKHEKNGKVLFNEIPNIPKRGQRIEDIGMFKRVDLRPTHNLKATFKAIRNHLAANTVGATRDEVLAQQLINLIFCKIYDERFTEPSEIVTFRAGVDEDAALVQKRILELFEKVKRKYKEVMDTNDSITLDAKSIVYVVGELQNYCLIEAERDTVADAFETFIGQALKG
;
A
#
# COMPACT_ATOMS: atom_id res chain seq x y z
N ARG A 1 12.74 -3.29 -6.74
CA ARG A 1 13.14 -2.29 -5.73
C ARG A 1 13.91 -1.18 -6.39
N PHE A 2 13.67 0.06 -5.98
CA PHE A 2 14.35 1.24 -6.49
C PHE A 2 15.11 1.92 -5.36
N PHE A 3 16.30 2.45 -5.66
CA PHE A 3 17.14 3.12 -4.68
C PHE A 3 17.60 4.47 -5.22
N ILE A 4 17.65 5.49 -4.36
CA ILE A 4 18.38 6.72 -4.64
C ILE A 4 19.72 6.69 -3.94
N ARG A 5 20.72 7.21 -4.61
CA ARG A 5 22.05 7.42 -4.07
C ARG A 5 22.11 8.81 -3.44
N LYS A 6 22.39 8.87 -2.16
CA LYS A 6 22.61 10.12 -1.43
C LYS A 6 24.06 10.23 -0.99
N HIS A 7 24.59 11.44 -1.06
CA HIS A 7 25.90 11.77 -0.54
C HIS A 7 25.73 12.59 0.75
N GLU A 8 26.26 12.08 1.84
CA GLU A 8 26.34 12.85 3.08
C GLU A 8 27.51 13.85 3.05
N LYS A 9 27.43 14.89 3.88
CA LYS A 9 28.47 15.91 3.99
C LYS A 9 29.84 15.37 4.37
N ASN A 10 29.88 14.19 5.00
CA ASN A 10 31.10 13.47 5.39
C ASN A 10 31.70 12.60 4.26
N GLY A 11 31.15 12.66 3.06
CA GLY A 11 31.58 11.87 1.90
C GLY A 11 31.00 10.43 1.85
N LYS A 12 30.25 10.01 2.86
CA LYS A 12 29.59 8.70 2.88
C LYS A 12 28.50 8.64 1.84
N VAL A 13 28.43 7.51 1.14
CA VAL A 13 27.35 7.24 0.16
C VAL A 13 26.31 6.33 0.80
N LEU A 14 25.06 6.76 0.77
CA LEU A 14 23.91 5.97 1.22
C LEU A 14 23.02 5.63 0.04
N PHE A 15 22.42 4.45 0.08
CA PHE A 15 21.40 4.01 -0.87
C PHE A 15 20.08 3.87 -0.11
N ASN A 16 19.16 4.79 -0.34
CA ASN A 16 17.83 4.75 0.27
C ASN A 16 16.84 4.13 -0.71
N GLU A 17 16.10 3.13 -0.23
CA GLU A 17 15.01 2.56 -1.01
C GLU A 17 13.90 3.60 -1.19
N ILE A 18 13.39 3.70 -2.43
CA ILE A 18 12.28 4.58 -2.76
C ILE A 18 11.08 3.75 -3.22
N PRO A 19 9.84 4.18 -2.87
CA PRO A 19 8.65 3.40 -3.18
C PRO A 19 8.37 3.28 -4.68
N ASN A 20 8.70 4.32 -5.46
CA ASN A 20 8.42 4.38 -6.89
C ASN A 20 9.49 5.17 -7.64
N ILE A 21 9.55 5.00 -8.96
CA ILE A 21 10.35 5.85 -9.85
C ILE A 21 9.58 7.13 -10.18
N PRO A 22 10.23 8.31 -10.16
CA PRO A 22 9.59 9.55 -10.61
C PRO A 22 9.12 9.43 -12.06
N LYS A 23 7.94 9.95 -12.35
CA LYS A 23 7.44 10.08 -13.73
C LYS A 23 8.18 11.23 -14.45
N ARG A 24 8.09 11.27 -15.77
CA ARG A 24 8.64 12.37 -16.56
C ARG A 24 8.08 13.71 -16.05
N GLY A 25 8.96 14.63 -15.69
CA GLY A 25 8.60 15.94 -15.14
C GLY A 25 8.28 15.97 -13.64
N GLN A 26 8.32 14.82 -12.97
CA GLN A 26 8.13 14.71 -11.51
C GLN A 26 9.50 14.73 -10.80
N ARG A 27 9.59 15.42 -9.69
CA ARG A 27 10.77 15.38 -8.81
C ARG A 27 10.70 14.16 -7.88
N ILE A 28 11.85 13.76 -7.35
CA ILE A 28 11.92 12.67 -6.37
C ILE A 28 11.10 13.01 -5.12
N GLU A 29 11.13 14.27 -4.71
CA GLU A 29 10.39 14.78 -3.54
C GLU A 29 8.87 14.72 -3.71
N ASP A 30 8.40 14.70 -4.94
CA ASP A 30 6.97 14.64 -5.26
C ASP A 30 6.41 13.19 -5.24
N ILE A 31 7.29 12.18 -5.09
CA ILE A 31 6.85 10.79 -4.99
C ILE A 31 6.03 10.61 -3.72
N GLY A 32 4.85 10.03 -3.86
CA GLY A 32 3.89 9.85 -2.77
C GLY A 32 2.95 11.04 -2.56
N MET A 33 3.08 12.11 -3.34
CA MET A 33 2.18 13.27 -3.31
C MET A 33 1.23 13.25 -4.51
N PHE A 34 0.49 12.14 -4.66
CA PHE A 34 -0.44 11.96 -5.77
C PHE A 34 -1.79 12.58 -5.45
N LYS A 35 -2.32 13.37 -6.40
CA LYS A 35 -3.73 13.73 -6.39
C LYS A 35 -4.58 12.54 -6.80
N ARG A 36 -5.83 12.51 -6.33
CA ARG A 36 -6.76 11.44 -6.69
C ARG A 36 -6.89 11.26 -8.22
N VAL A 37 -6.91 12.35 -8.97
CA VAL A 37 -7.00 12.35 -10.44
C VAL A 37 -5.77 11.79 -11.14
N ASP A 38 -4.61 11.76 -10.47
CA ASP A 38 -3.34 11.24 -11.03
C ASP A 38 -3.20 9.73 -10.90
N LEU A 39 -4.07 9.07 -10.14
CA LEU A 39 -4.06 7.62 -9.99
C LEU A 39 -4.45 6.95 -11.31
N ARG A 40 -3.86 5.80 -11.61
CA ARG A 40 -4.03 5.11 -12.89
C ARG A 40 -4.66 3.74 -12.70
N PRO A 41 -5.56 3.31 -13.60
CA PRO A 41 -6.03 1.94 -13.63
C PRO A 41 -4.85 0.98 -13.81
N THR A 42 -4.92 -0.20 -13.21
CA THR A 42 -3.93 -1.27 -13.40
C THR A 42 -4.56 -2.47 -14.07
N HIS A 43 -3.83 -3.07 -15.02
CA HIS A 43 -4.26 -4.30 -15.70
C HIS A 43 -3.58 -5.55 -15.11
N ASN A 44 -2.64 -5.38 -14.18
CA ASN A 44 -1.86 -6.50 -13.64
C ASN A 44 -1.90 -6.55 -12.11
N LEU A 45 -3.07 -6.35 -11.54
CA LEU A 45 -3.29 -6.32 -10.10
C LEU A 45 -2.95 -7.67 -9.43
N LYS A 46 -3.23 -8.78 -10.12
CA LYS A 46 -2.91 -10.13 -9.66
C LYS A 46 -1.41 -10.33 -9.42
N ALA A 47 -0.57 -9.90 -10.36
CA ALA A 47 0.88 -9.99 -10.20
C ALA A 47 1.38 -9.07 -9.08
N THR A 48 0.80 -7.89 -8.94
CA THR A 48 1.12 -6.95 -7.85
C THR A 48 0.79 -7.56 -6.50
N PHE A 49 -0.39 -8.13 -6.32
CA PHE A 49 -0.79 -8.79 -5.07
C PHE A 49 0.09 -10.01 -4.76
N LYS A 50 0.42 -10.81 -5.77
CA LYS A 50 1.34 -11.94 -5.59
C LYS A 50 2.73 -11.47 -5.13
N ALA A 51 3.26 -10.42 -5.73
CA ALA A 51 4.54 -9.84 -5.33
C ALA A 51 4.52 -9.32 -3.89
N ILE A 52 3.45 -8.61 -3.51
CA ILE A 52 3.24 -8.12 -2.14
C ILE A 52 3.21 -9.28 -1.16
N ARG A 53 2.40 -10.32 -1.42
CA ARG A 53 2.31 -11.50 -0.56
C ARG A 53 3.67 -12.17 -0.36
N ASN A 54 4.39 -12.41 -1.44
CA ASN A 54 5.70 -13.05 -1.38
C ASN A 54 6.70 -12.21 -0.56
N HIS A 55 6.66 -10.89 -0.71
CA HIS A 55 7.50 -10.00 0.07
C HIS A 55 7.15 -10.04 1.56
N LEU A 56 5.87 -9.96 1.91
CA LEU A 56 5.40 -10.02 3.29
C LEU A 56 5.76 -11.36 3.93
N ALA A 57 5.53 -12.48 3.25
CA ALA A 57 5.87 -13.82 3.73
C ALA A 57 7.37 -13.99 4.00
N ALA A 58 8.23 -13.35 3.19
CA ALA A 58 9.67 -13.42 3.34
C ALA A 58 10.25 -12.48 4.42
N ASN A 59 9.55 -11.40 4.78
CA ASN A 59 10.11 -10.33 5.61
C ASN A 59 9.36 -10.10 6.94
N THR A 60 8.20 -10.72 7.16
CA THR A 60 7.54 -10.68 8.47
C THR A 60 8.26 -11.56 9.46
N VAL A 61 8.59 -10.99 10.62
CA VAL A 61 9.24 -11.70 11.71
C VAL A 61 8.18 -12.56 12.42
N GLY A 62 8.42 -13.88 12.45
CA GLY A 62 7.52 -14.84 13.08
C GLY A 62 6.75 -15.68 12.06
N ALA A 63 6.27 -16.87 12.48
CA ALA A 63 5.43 -17.75 11.68
C ALA A 63 4.02 -17.17 11.54
N THR A 64 3.90 -16.07 10.80
CA THR A 64 2.60 -15.48 10.52
C THR A 64 1.92 -16.35 9.47
N ARG A 65 0.79 -16.94 9.84
CA ARG A 65 0.00 -17.78 8.92
C ARG A 65 -0.41 -16.98 7.69
N ASP A 66 -0.42 -17.61 6.53
CA ASP A 66 -0.84 -17.01 5.26
C ASP A 66 -2.22 -16.32 5.35
N GLU A 67 -3.13 -16.89 6.14
CA GLU A 67 -4.45 -16.32 6.41
C GLU A 67 -4.39 -14.95 7.10
N VAL A 68 -3.46 -14.78 8.06
CA VAL A 68 -3.28 -13.51 8.76
C VAL A 68 -2.70 -12.46 7.81
N LEU A 69 -1.72 -12.82 7.00
CA LEU A 69 -1.16 -11.92 5.98
C LEU A 69 -2.21 -11.51 4.95
N ALA A 70 -3.06 -12.46 4.53
CA ALA A 70 -4.17 -12.20 3.64
C ALA A 70 -5.13 -11.17 4.23
N GLN A 71 -5.53 -11.35 5.49
CA GLN A 71 -6.43 -10.40 6.17
C GLN A 71 -5.79 -9.02 6.32
N GLN A 72 -4.50 -8.95 6.62
CA GLN A 72 -3.78 -7.68 6.72
C GLN A 72 -3.77 -6.93 5.38
N LEU A 73 -3.53 -7.65 4.27
CA LEU A 73 -3.56 -7.04 2.95
C LEU A 73 -4.97 -6.59 2.56
N ILE A 74 -5.99 -7.38 2.87
CA ILE A 74 -7.40 -7.00 2.66
C ILE A 74 -7.72 -5.70 3.38
N ASN A 75 -7.31 -5.56 4.63
CA ASN A 75 -7.53 -4.33 5.41
C ASN A 75 -6.85 -3.11 4.76
N LEU A 76 -5.62 -3.28 4.25
CA LEU A 76 -4.92 -2.21 3.52
C LEU A 76 -5.60 -1.85 2.20
N ILE A 77 -6.13 -2.84 1.48
CA ILE A 77 -6.89 -2.60 0.25
C ILE A 77 -8.19 -1.85 0.54
N PHE A 78 -8.88 -2.16 1.63
CA PHE A 78 -10.05 -1.38 2.05
C PHE A 78 -9.68 0.08 2.37
N CYS A 79 -8.53 0.32 3.01
CA CYS A 79 -8.03 1.68 3.21
C CYS A 79 -7.85 2.41 1.88
N LYS A 80 -7.23 1.75 0.90
CA LYS A 80 -7.00 2.34 -0.42
C LYS A 80 -8.29 2.65 -1.16
N ILE A 81 -9.22 1.71 -1.21
CA ILE A 81 -10.53 1.90 -1.88
C ILE A 81 -11.33 3.02 -1.20
N TYR A 82 -11.33 3.06 0.13
CA TYR A 82 -11.98 4.11 0.89
C TYR A 82 -11.38 5.48 0.56
N ASP A 83 -10.07 5.59 0.58
CA ASP A 83 -9.36 6.84 0.28
C ASP A 83 -9.65 7.33 -1.14
N GLU A 84 -9.59 6.44 -2.13
CA GLU A 84 -9.94 6.75 -3.52
C GLU A 84 -11.39 7.23 -3.68
N ARG A 85 -12.32 6.67 -2.90
CA ARG A 85 -13.75 7.00 -2.98
C ARG A 85 -14.09 8.35 -2.36
N PHE A 86 -13.42 8.71 -1.28
CA PHE A 86 -13.78 9.87 -0.46
C PHE A 86 -12.78 11.04 -0.56
N THR A 87 -11.74 10.92 -1.38
CA THR A 87 -10.81 12.01 -1.70
C THR A 87 -11.26 12.70 -2.98
N GLU A 88 -11.38 14.02 -2.94
CA GLU A 88 -11.73 14.82 -4.10
C GLU A 88 -10.66 14.71 -5.21
N PRO A 89 -11.01 14.83 -6.50
CA PRO A 89 -10.08 14.64 -7.61
C PRO A 89 -8.82 15.51 -7.55
N SER A 90 -8.93 16.73 -7.04
CA SER A 90 -7.82 17.68 -6.91
C SER A 90 -7.01 17.56 -5.61
N GLU A 91 -7.47 16.74 -4.67
CA GLU A 91 -6.82 16.54 -3.38
C GLU A 91 -5.80 15.40 -3.42
N ILE A 92 -4.82 15.51 -2.52
CA ILE A 92 -3.79 14.48 -2.35
C ILE A 92 -4.38 13.32 -1.56
N VAL A 93 -4.17 12.10 -2.07
CA VAL A 93 -4.63 10.88 -1.41
C VAL A 93 -3.89 10.64 -0.09
N THR A 94 -4.59 10.06 0.88
CA THR A 94 -4.03 9.72 2.18
C THR A 94 -3.21 8.41 2.13
N PHE A 95 -3.62 7.47 1.27
CA PHE A 95 -2.92 6.20 1.06
C PHE A 95 -1.67 6.42 0.22
N ARG A 96 -0.59 6.86 0.86
CA ARG A 96 0.66 7.25 0.22
C ARG A 96 1.87 7.06 1.14
N ALA A 97 3.04 6.93 0.53
CA ALA A 97 4.34 6.93 1.20
C ALA A 97 5.34 7.75 0.38
N GLY A 98 5.98 8.71 1.00
CA GLY A 98 7.01 9.56 0.40
C GLY A 98 8.40 8.92 0.45
N VAL A 99 9.33 9.48 -0.32
CA VAL A 99 10.70 8.95 -0.48
C VAL A 99 11.52 8.98 0.81
N ASP A 100 11.43 10.08 1.55
CA ASP A 100 12.19 10.30 2.79
C ASP A 100 11.25 10.37 4.01
N GLU A 101 10.03 9.91 3.86
CA GLU A 101 9.06 9.89 4.93
C GLU A 101 9.39 8.80 5.94
N ASP A 102 9.34 9.13 7.22
CA ASP A 102 9.50 8.16 8.29
C ASP A 102 8.41 7.09 8.20
N ALA A 103 8.82 5.83 8.22
CA ALA A 103 7.90 4.70 8.17
C ALA A 103 6.84 4.72 9.29
N ALA A 104 7.19 5.22 10.47
CA ALA A 104 6.25 5.37 11.58
C ALA A 104 5.16 6.40 11.28
N LEU A 105 5.46 7.47 10.55
CA LEU A 105 4.47 8.47 10.13
C LEU A 105 3.52 7.90 9.09
N VAL A 106 4.04 7.12 8.13
CA VAL A 106 3.21 6.41 7.15
C VAL A 106 2.27 5.43 7.86
N GLN A 107 2.81 4.62 8.75
CA GLN A 107 2.03 3.67 9.55
C GLN A 107 0.91 4.37 10.31
N LYS A 108 1.22 5.44 11.04
CA LYS A 108 0.22 6.22 11.80
C LYS A 108 -0.91 6.70 10.88
N ARG A 109 -0.56 7.29 9.73
CA ARG A 109 -1.54 7.79 8.74
C ARG A 109 -2.44 6.66 8.22
N ILE A 110 -1.89 5.50 7.91
CA ILE A 110 -2.66 4.34 7.45
C ILE A 110 -3.56 3.77 8.55
N LEU A 111 -3.08 3.69 9.79
CA LEU A 111 -3.91 3.26 10.91
C LEU A 111 -5.08 4.22 11.19
N GLU A 112 -4.85 5.52 11.11
CA GLU A 112 -5.90 6.54 11.22
C GLU A 112 -6.93 6.40 10.08
N LEU A 113 -6.46 6.12 8.87
CA LEU A 113 -7.32 5.84 7.72
C LEU A 113 -8.16 4.59 7.95
N PHE A 114 -7.57 3.52 8.49
CA PHE A 114 -8.27 2.28 8.82
C PHE A 114 -9.37 2.48 9.87
N GLU A 115 -9.13 3.32 10.87
CA GLU A 115 -10.18 3.68 11.85
C GLU A 115 -11.38 4.39 11.18
N LYS A 116 -11.15 5.20 10.15
CA LYS A 116 -12.23 5.79 9.35
C LYS A 116 -13.00 4.74 8.57
N VAL A 117 -12.28 3.77 7.99
CA VAL A 117 -12.88 2.62 7.28
C VAL A 117 -13.80 1.82 8.21
N LYS A 118 -13.30 1.42 9.39
CA LYS A 118 -14.10 0.67 10.38
C LYS A 118 -15.36 1.43 10.79
N ARG A 119 -15.25 2.73 11.04
CA ARG A 119 -16.41 3.55 11.40
C ARG A 119 -17.45 3.64 10.27
N LYS A 120 -17.00 3.71 9.04
CA LYS A 120 -17.89 3.78 7.88
C LYS A 120 -18.58 2.46 7.58
N TYR A 121 -17.87 1.36 7.75
CA TYR A 121 -18.33 0.02 7.40
C TYR A 121 -18.55 -0.89 8.64
N LYS A 122 -18.99 -0.30 9.73
CA LYS A 122 -19.22 -0.99 11.03
C LYS A 122 -20.16 -2.19 10.97
N GLU A 123 -20.97 -2.30 9.91
CA GLU A 123 -21.88 -3.43 9.71
C GLU A 123 -21.18 -4.67 9.12
N VAL A 124 -20.00 -4.47 8.54
CA VAL A 124 -19.24 -5.51 7.82
C VAL A 124 -17.88 -5.79 8.47
N MET A 125 -17.31 -4.78 9.13
CA MET A 125 -16.00 -4.88 9.78
C MET A 125 -16.16 -5.00 11.30
N ASP A 126 -15.38 -5.92 11.89
CA ASP A 126 -15.33 -6.06 13.35
C ASP A 126 -14.54 -4.89 13.96
N THR A 127 -15.00 -4.43 15.13
CA THR A 127 -14.26 -3.42 15.91
C THR A 127 -12.87 -3.89 16.33
N ASN A 128 -12.69 -5.22 16.46
CA ASN A 128 -11.41 -5.85 16.77
C ASN A 128 -10.48 -6.02 15.57
N ASP A 129 -10.97 -5.79 14.35
CA ASP A 129 -10.11 -5.80 13.17
C ASP A 129 -9.01 -4.76 13.32
N SER A 130 -7.78 -5.18 13.06
CA SER A 130 -6.60 -4.33 13.21
C SER A 130 -5.57 -4.61 12.12
N ILE A 131 -4.77 -3.59 11.83
CA ILE A 131 -3.56 -3.74 11.01
C ILE A 131 -2.40 -3.91 11.98
N THR A 132 -1.79 -5.10 11.96
CA THR A 132 -0.69 -5.48 12.86
C THR A 132 0.67 -5.55 12.15
N LEU A 133 0.72 -5.26 10.86
CA LEU A 133 1.96 -5.17 10.11
C LEU A 133 2.88 -4.09 10.66
N ASP A 134 4.18 -4.37 10.66
CA ASP A 134 5.18 -3.37 11.01
C ASP A 134 5.22 -2.21 10.01
N ALA A 135 5.82 -1.11 10.43
CA ALA A 135 5.84 0.12 9.62
C ALA A 135 6.51 -0.07 8.26
N LYS A 136 7.59 -0.86 8.17
CA LYS A 136 8.29 -1.13 6.90
C LYS A 136 7.43 -1.94 5.94
N SER A 137 6.72 -2.93 6.44
CA SER A 137 5.79 -3.74 5.65
C SER A 137 4.64 -2.89 5.12
N ILE A 138 4.07 -2.01 5.94
CA ILE A 138 3.04 -1.06 5.51
C ILE A 138 3.57 -0.14 4.40
N VAL A 139 4.75 0.46 4.58
CA VAL A 139 5.37 1.32 3.56
C VAL A 139 5.56 0.58 2.25
N TYR A 140 5.99 -0.68 2.31
CA TYR A 140 6.14 -1.50 1.11
C TYR A 140 4.81 -1.70 0.37
N VAL A 141 3.76 -2.11 1.06
CA VAL A 141 2.43 -2.33 0.45
C VAL A 141 1.88 -1.03 -0.12
N VAL A 142 1.97 0.05 0.64
CA VAL A 142 1.52 1.38 0.20
C VAL A 142 2.30 1.82 -1.05
N GLY A 143 3.61 1.65 -1.06
CA GLY A 143 4.47 1.97 -2.20
C GLY A 143 4.08 1.22 -3.48
N GLU A 144 3.76 -0.07 -3.36
CA GLU A 144 3.35 -0.91 -4.49
C GLU A 144 1.97 -0.53 -5.07
N LEU A 145 1.04 -0.03 -4.23
CA LEU A 145 -0.33 0.24 -4.61
C LEU A 145 -0.66 1.72 -4.84
N GLN A 146 0.12 2.65 -4.30
CA GLN A 146 -0.26 4.07 -4.25
C GLN A 146 -0.48 4.74 -5.62
N ASN A 147 0.16 4.26 -6.69
CA ASN A 147 0.01 4.83 -8.03
C ASN A 147 -1.27 4.40 -8.74
N TYR A 148 -1.90 3.34 -8.26
CA TYR A 148 -3.03 2.73 -8.94
C TYR A 148 -4.36 3.25 -8.43
N CYS A 149 -5.37 3.26 -9.32
CA CYS A 149 -6.76 3.46 -8.98
C CYS A 149 -7.48 2.11 -9.01
N LEU A 150 -7.82 1.58 -7.85
CA LEU A 150 -8.49 0.29 -7.74
C LEU A 150 -9.98 0.38 -8.09
N ILE A 151 -10.61 1.54 -7.83
CA ILE A 151 -12.04 1.76 -8.16
C ILE A 151 -12.28 1.77 -9.68
N GLU A 152 -11.31 2.29 -10.45
CA GLU A 152 -11.39 2.33 -11.91
C GLU A 152 -10.81 1.08 -12.60
N ALA A 153 -10.20 0.17 -11.83
CA ALA A 153 -9.81 -1.13 -12.35
C ALA A 153 -11.06 -1.94 -12.72
N GLU A 154 -10.94 -2.75 -13.77
CA GLU A 154 -12.03 -3.64 -14.15
C GLU A 154 -12.44 -4.50 -12.94
N ARG A 155 -13.75 -4.55 -12.67
CA ARG A 155 -14.31 -5.25 -11.51
C ARG A 155 -13.85 -6.69 -11.43
N ASP A 156 -13.77 -7.36 -12.57
CA ASP A 156 -13.34 -8.76 -12.68
C ASP A 156 -11.84 -8.91 -12.35
N THR A 157 -11.01 -7.93 -12.73
CA THR A 157 -9.58 -7.92 -12.40
C THR A 157 -9.35 -7.81 -10.89
N VAL A 158 -10.13 -7.00 -10.19
CA VAL A 158 -10.05 -6.86 -8.72
C VAL A 158 -10.54 -8.14 -8.06
N ALA A 159 -11.68 -8.68 -8.50
CA ALA A 159 -12.26 -9.91 -7.97
C ALA A 159 -11.31 -11.11 -8.17
N ASP A 160 -10.74 -11.30 -9.36
CA ASP A 160 -9.81 -12.37 -9.67
C ASP A 160 -8.50 -12.27 -8.85
N ALA A 161 -8.00 -11.05 -8.64
CA ALA A 161 -6.85 -10.81 -7.78
C ALA A 161 -7.14 -11.20 -6.32
N PHE A 162 -8.32 -10.84 -5.81
CA PHE A 162 -8.77 -11.23 -4.47
C PHE A 162 -8.94 -12.74 -4.34
N GLU A 163 -9.63 -13.40 -5.27
CA GLU A 163 -9.83 -14.86 -5.24
C GLU A 163 -8.50 -15.61 -5.27
N THR A 164 -7.57 -15.19 -6.10
CA THR A 164 -6.24 -15.78 -6.16
C THR A 164 -5.49 -15.65 -4.85
N PHE A 165 -5.60 -14.51 -4.21
CA PHE A 165 -4.94 -14.21 -2.94
C PHE A 165 -5.56 -15.00 -1.78
N ILE A 166 -6.90 -14.96 -1.64
CA ILE A 166 -7.65 -15.67 -0.60
C ILE A 166 -7.61 -17.18 -0.84
N GLY A 167 -7.78 -17.62 -2.08
CA GLY A 167 -7.77 -19.04 -2.44
C GLY A 167 -6.43 -19.73 -2.15
N GLN A 168 -5.33 -19.02 -2.25
CA GLN A 168 -4.00 -19.52 -1.85
C GLN A 168 -3.83 -19.53 -0.32
N ALA A 169 -4.39 -18.57 0.38
CA ALA A 169 -4.34 -18.50 1.83
C ALA A 169 -5.16 -19.62 2.51
N LEU A 170 -6.27 -20.04 1.88
CA LEU A 170 -7.13 -21.10 2.40
C LEU A 170 -6.68 -22.52 2.01
N LYS A 171 -5.78 -22.65 1.03
CA LYS A 171 -5.26 -23.95 0.56
C LYS A 171 -3.92 -24.35 1.20
N GLY A 172 -3.32 -23.46 1.98
CA GLY A 172 -2.11 -23.71 2.77
C GLY A 172 -2.42 -24.45 4.08
#